data_dd86e45ed134bc8f37aa83a8d1fa642d
#
_entry.id   dd86e45ed134bc8f37aa83a8d1fa642d
#
_cell.length_a   1.000
_cell.length_b   1.000
_cell.length_c   1.000
_cell.angle_alpha   90.00
_cell.angle_beta   90.00
_cell.angle_gamma   90.00
#
_symmetry.space_group_name_H-M   'P 1'
#
loop_
_entity.id
_entity.type
_entity.pdbx_description
1 polymer ?
#
loop_
_entity_poly.entity_id
_entity_poly.type
_entity_poly.pdbx_seq_one_letter_code
_entity_poly.pdbx_strand_id
1 'polypeptide(L)'
;MVRSVTDAAIVLSIIAGKDPNDSFTLAQPSPVPDFTKALNENALRGARIGVPRRVFLDDNITENDPFVNVVFEQAIATIRSLGATVVDPADLPSADEIAKKYGEMVVMNTDFKVSCA
;
A
#
# COMPACT_ATOMS: atom_id res chain seq x y z
N MET A 1 -8.59 11.80 0.30
CA MET A 1 -7.30 11.64 1.04
C MET A 1 -7.48 12.16 2.45
N VAL A 2 -6.85 11.53 3.43
CA VAL A 2 -6.90 11.87 4.86
C VAL A 2 -5.53 12.32 5.35
N ARG A 3 -5.47 12.97 6.52
CA ARG A 3 -4.22 13.53 7.07
C ARG A 3 -3.60 12.68 8.18
N SER A 4 -4.36 11.75 8.75
CA SER A 4 -3.89 10.84 9.79
C SER A 4 -4.34 9.41 9.54
N VAL A 5 -3.66 8.44 10.16
CA VAL A 5 -4.05 7.02 10.12
C VAL A 5 -5.38 6.82 10.84
N THR A 6 -5.65 7.60 11.88
CA THR A 6 -6.94 7.58 12.59
C THR A 6 -8.08 7.96 11.66
N ASP A 7 -7.93 9.05 10.90
CA ASP A 7 -8.96 9.46 9.93
C ASP A 7 -9.14 8.40 8.85
N ALA A 8 -8.05 7.76 8.39
CA ALA A 8 -8.12 6.66 7.44
C ALA A 8 -8.95 5.49 7.99
N ALA A 9 -8.70 5.10 9.24
CA ALA A 9 -9.43 4.02 9.90
C ALA A 9 -10.93 4.34 10.06
N ILE A 10 -11.26 5.59 10.43
CA ILE A 10 -12.66 6.04 10.54
C ILE A 10 -13.35 5.97 9.18
N VAL A 11 -12.75 6.57 8.15
CA VAL A 11 -13.32 6.55 6.80
C VAL A 11 -13.48 5.13 6.29
N LEU A 12 -12.46 4.29 6.45
CA LEU A 12 -12.51 2.89 6.01
C LEU A 12 -13.61 2.12 6.73
N SER A 13 -13.82 2.35 8.03
CA SER A 13 -14.91 1.72 8.81
C SER A 13 -16.30 2.09 8.27
N ILE A 14 -16.42 3.24 7.63
CA ILE A 14 -17.71 3.72 7.08
C ILE A 14 -17.92 3.18 5.66
N ILE A 15 -16.87 3.21 4.81
CA ILE A 15 -17.02 2.88 3.38
C ILE A 15 -16.83 1.39 3.09
N ALA A 16 -16.18 0.63 3.97
CA ALA A 16 -16.04 -0.82 3.80
C ALA A 16 -17.38 -1.50 4.08
N GLY A 17 -17.79 -2.39 3.18
CA GLY A 17 -19.07 -3.11 3.35
C GLY A 17 -19.47 -3.85 2.10
N LYS A 18 -20.60 -4.55 2.18
CA LYS A 18 -21.18 -5.26 1.06
C LYS A 18 -22.08 -4.32 0.27
N ASP A 19 -21.82 -4.20 -1.02
CA ASP A 19 -22.68 -3.54 -1.98
C ASP A 19 -23.47 -4.59 -2.77
N PRO A 20 -24.81 -4.57 -2.75
CA PRO A 20 -25.64 -5.50 -3.52
C PRO A 20 -25.38 -5.42 -5.04
N ASN A 21 -24.90 -4.30 -5.53
CA ASN A 21 -24.61 -4.07 -6.94
C ASN A 21 -23.19 -4.52 -7.35
N ASP A 22 -22.35 -4.87 -6.38
CA ASP A 22 -20.98 -5.37 -6.60
C ASP A 22 -20.81 -6.75 -6.00
N SER A 23 -20.85 -7.77 -6.85
CA SER A 23 -20.74 -9.17 -6.45
C SER A 23 -19.42 -9.51 -5.74
N PHE A 24 -18.32 -8.78 -6.00
CA PHE A 24 -17.04 -8.99 -5.34
C PHE A 24 -17.10 -8.61 -3.87
N THR A 25 -17.83 -7.56 -3.52
CA THR A 25 -17.98 -7.13 -2.13
C THR A 25 -18.80 -8.12 -1.30
N LEU A 26 -19.65 -8.94 -1.93
CA LEU A 26 -20.49 -9.92 -1.22
C LEU A 26 -19.65 -11.01 -0.52
N ALA A 27 -18.41 -11.25 -0.97
CA ALA A 27 -17.49 -12.19 -0.35
C ALA A 27 -16.79 -11.63 0.91
N GLN A 28 -16.98 -10.35 1.24
CA GLN A 28 -16.38 -9.75 2.44
C GLN A 28 -16.90 -10.42 3.73
N PRO A 29 -16.05 -10.50 4.78
CA PRO A 29 -16.49 -10.91 6.10
C PRO A 29 -17.63 -10.04 6.62
N SER A 30 -18.52 -10.63 7.42
CA SER A 30 -19.60 -9.91 8.07
C SER A 30 -19.63 -10.26 9.55
N PRO A 31 -19.67 -9.29 10.48
CA PRO A 31 -19.65 -7.84 10.22
C PRO A 31 -18.28 -7.33 9.75
N VAL A 32 -18.26 -6.21 9.04
CA VAL A 32 -17.03 -5.49 8.70
C VAL A 32 -16.36 -5.03 10.00
N PRO A 33 -15.04 -5.23 10.16
CA PRO A 33 -14.35 -4.80 11.36
C PRO A 33 -14.40 -3.28 11.55
N ASP A 34 -14.45 -2.86 12.81
CA ASP A 34 -14.17 -1.48 13.18
C ASP A 34 -12.64 -1.27 13.15
N PHE A 35 -12.14 -0.65 12.08
CA PHE A 35 -10.71 -0.48 11.86
C PHE A 35 -10.06 0.45 12.88
N THR A 36 -10.84 1.28 13.59
CA THR A 36 -10.29 2.15 14.66
C THR A 36 -9.76 1.33 15.83
N LYS A 37 -10.30 0.13 16.05
CA LYS A 37 -9.84 -0.78 17.11
C LYS A 37 -8.48 -1.42 16.83
N ALA A 38 -8.00 -1.37 15.59
CA ALA A 38 -6.68 -1.88 15.21
C ALA A 38 -5.56 -0.85 15.45
N LEU A 39 -5.91 0.40 15.79
CA LEU A 39 -4.92 1.45 16.03
C LEU A 39 -4.11 1.15 17.30
N ASN A 40 -2.79 1.07 17.12
CA ASN A 40 -1.85 0.77 18.21
C ASN A 40 -0.56 1.56 17.99
N GLU A 41 -0.23 2.45 18.90
CA GLU A 41 0.98 3.27 18.86
C GLU A 41 2.27 2.43 18.88
N ASN A 42 2.22 1.22 19.41
CA ASN A 42 3.34 0.29 19.51
C ASN A 42 3.34 -0.79 18.40
N ALA A 43 2.54 -0.64 17.35
CA ALA A 43 2.38 -1.67 16.33
C ALA A 43 3.68 -2.02 15.58
N LEU A 44 4.63 -1.09 15.53
CA LEU A 44 5.94 -1.31 14.90
C LEU A 44 6.92 -2.09 15.78
N ARG A 45 6.69 -2.18 17.07
CA ARG A 45 7.60 -2.90 17.98
C ARG A 45 7.60 -4.40 17.66
N GLY A 46 8.77 -4.92 17.28
CA GLY A 46 8.93 -6.31 16.87
C GLY A 46 8.39 -6.64 15.47
N ALA A 47 7.81 -5.68 14.76
CA ALA A 47 7.42 -5.87 13.38
C ALA A 47 8.64 -6.09 12.48
N ARG A 48 8.49 -6.89 11.43
CA ARG A 48 9.51 -7.12 10.40
C ARG A 48 9.01 -6.54 9.09
N ILE A 49 9.75 -5.56 8.56
CA ILE A 49 9.37 -4.80 7.36
C ILE A 49 10.45 -4.98 6.30
N GLY A 50 10.03 -5.40 5.11
CA GLY A 50 10.89 -5.48 3.93
C GLY A 50 10.81 -4.21 3.09
N VAL A 51 11.95 -3.76 2.56
CA VAL A 51 12.03 -2.62 1.64
C VAL A 51 12.46 -3.12 0.27
N PRO A 52 11.54 -3.24 -0.70
CA PRO A 52 11.87 -3.58 -2.06
C PRO A 52 12.41 -2.34 -2.77
N ARG A 53 13.75 -2.26 -2.93
CA ARG A 53 14.38 -1.09 -3.56
C ARG A 53 14.40 -1.17 -5.07
N ARG A 54 14.69 -2.36 -5.58
CA ARG A 54 14.85 -2.59 -7.01
C ARG A 54 13.56 -2.25 -7.74
N VAL A 55 13.60 -1.40 -8.75
CA VAL A 55 12.48 -0.89 -9.52
C VAL A 55 11.69 0.19 -8.77
N PHE A 56 11.24 -0.07 -7.55
CA PHE A 56 10.30 0.79 -6.83
C PHE A 56 10.93 2.09 -6.28
N LEU A 57 12.26 2.10 -6.10
CA LEU A 57 13.02 3.28 -5.66
C LEU A 57 14.13 3.65 -6.66
N ASP A 58 14.02 3.19 -7.90
CA ASP A 58 14.91 3.58 -8.99
C ASP A 58 14.32 4.79 -9.71
N ASP A 59 14.94 5.96 -9.53
CA ASP A 59 14.46 7.22 -10.09
C ASP A 59 14.44 7.22 -11.62
N ASN A 60 15.25 6.38 -12.28
CA ASN A 60 15.21 6.23 -13.73
C ASN A 60 13.95 5.50 -14.22
N ILE A 61 13.28 4.76 -13.34
CA ILE A 61 12.06 4.01 -13.64
C ILE A 61 10.83 4.75 -13.10
N THR A 62 10.92 5.26 -11.88
CA THR A 62 9.79 5.89 -11.19
C THR A 62 9.62 7.37 -11.52
N GLU A 63 10.67 8.00 -12.05
CA GLU A 63 10.71 9.44 -12.37
C GLU A 63 10.33 10.32 -11.16
N ASN A 64 10.58 9.83 -9.95
CA ASN A 64 10.28 10.57 -8.73
C ASN A 64 11.20 11.78 -8.56
N ASP A 65 10.70 12.80 -7.87
CA ASP A 65 11.57 13.87 -7.36
C ASP A 65 12.60 13.27 -6.39
N PRO A 66 13.90 13.60 -6.52
CA PRO A 66 14.96 13.08 -5.64
C PRO A 66 14.68 13.29 -4.14
N PHE A 67 13.89 14.30 -3.79
CA PHE A 67 13.47 14.56 -2.41
C PHE A 67 12.60 13.43 -1.84
N VAL A 68 11.87 12.69 -2.68
CA VAL A 68 11.07 11.54 -2.25
C VAL A 68 11.96 10.49 -1.59
N ASN A 69 13.11 10.17 -2.19
CA ASN A 69 14.06 9.21 -1.62
C ASN A 69 14.63 9.69 -0.28
N VAL A 70 14.90 10.99 -0.14
CA VAL A 70 15.38 11.56 1.13
C VAL A 70 14.34 11.38 2.24
N VAL A 71 13.08 11.70 1.97
CA VAL A 71 11.99 11.56 2.93
C VAL A 71 11.73 10.07 3.25
N PHE A 72 11.85 9.21 2.25
CA PHE A 72 11.71 7.76 2.43
C PHE A 72 12.77 7.21 3.39
N GLU A 73 14.04 7.59 3.24
CA GLU A 73 15.11 7.16 4.15
C GLU A 73 14.87 7.66 5.59
N GLN A 74 14.36 8.87 5.75
CA GLN A 74 13.98 9.38 7.06
C GLN A 74 12.84 8.57 7.68
N ALA A 75 11.85 8.19 6.88
CA ALA A 75 10.75 7.31 7.32
C ALA A 75 11.27 5.93 7.76
N ILE A 76 12.19 5.32 7.00
CA ILE A 76 12.83 4.05 7.36
C ILE A 76 13.61 4.16 8.67
N ALA A 77 14.34 5.24 8.88
CA ALA A 77 15.04 5.50 10.14
C ALA A 77 14.06 5.60 11.33
N THR A 78 12.95 6.29 11.12
CA THR A 78 11.87 6.40 12.12
C THR A 78 11.26 5.05 12.44
N ILE A 79 10.95 4.22 11.44
CA ILE A 79 10.40 2.87 11.60
C ILE A 79 11.35 2.00 12.44
N ARG A 80 12.66 2.07 12.19
CA ARG A 80 13.68 1.37 12.99
C ARG A 80 13.69 1.86 14.45
N SER A 81 13.62 3.19 14.66
CA SER A 81 13.63 3.78 16.00
C SER A 81 12.40 3.40 16.83
N LEU A 82 11.28 3.09 16.17
CA LEU A 82 10.04 2.61 16.78
C LEU A 82 10.04 1.10 17.05
N GLY A 83 11.16 0.42 16.85
CA GLY A 83 11.38 -0.96 17.26
C GLY A 83 11.06 -2.02 16.19
N ALA A 84 10.91 -1.62 14.94
CA ALA A 84 10.79 -2.57 13.83
C ALA A 84 12.16 -3.06 13.36
N THR A 85 12.21 -4.31 12.89
CA THR A 85 13.33 -4.86 12.13
C THR A 85 13.11 -4.59 10.65
N VAL A 86 13.96 -3.76 10.05
CA VAL A 86 13.89 -3.46 8.61
C VAL A 86 14.89 -4.32 7.85
N VAL A 87 14.38 -5.13 6.92
CA VAL A 87 15.15 -5.90 5.95
C VAL A 87 15.27 -5.07 4.68
N ASP A 88 16.49 -4.64 4.35
CA ASP A 88 16.75 -3.68 3.29
C ASP A 88 18.08 -4.01 2.61
N PRO A 89 18.09 -4.37 1.32
CA PRO A 89 16.93 -4.55 0.46
C PRO A 89 16.17 -5.86 0.73
N ALA A 90 14.88 -5.87 0.39
CA ALA A 90 14.02 -7.05 0.35
C ALA A 90 13.33 -7.11 -1.03
N ASP A 91 14.13 -7.20 -2.07
CA ASP A 91 13.68 -7.11 -3.45
C ASP A 91 12.86 -8.33 -3.87
N LEU A 92 11.84 -8.08 -4.68
CA LEU A 92 11.02 -9.12 -5.26
C LEU A 92 11.78 -9.77 -6.43
N PRO A 93 11.83 -11.11 -6.52
CA PRO A 93 12.52 -11.80 -7.63
C PRO A 93 12.01 -11.38 -9.01
N SER A 94 10.72 -11.06 -9.12
CA SER A 94 10.05 -10.66 -10.36
C SER A 94 9.99 -9.15 -10.59
N ALA A 95 10.68 -8.34 -9.80
CA ALA A 95 10.58 -6.88 -9.88
C ALA A 95 10.85 -6.32 -11.28
N ASP A 96 11.90 -6.79 -11.96
CA ASP A 96 12.21 -6.35 -13.33
C ASP A 96 11.19 -6.82 -14.37
N GLU A 97 10.57 -7.95 -14.14
CA GLU A 97 9.53 -8.46 -15.02
C GLU A 97 8.26 -7.60 -14.90
N ILE A 98 7.89 -7.24 -13.68
CA ILE A 98 6.75 -6.35 -13.40
C ILE A 98 6.99 -4.98 -14.04
N ALA A 99 8.18 -4.42 -13.88
CA ALA A 99 8.53 -3.12 -14.46
C ALA A 99 8.49 -3.07 -15.99
N LYS A 100 8.81 -4.18 -16.65
CA LYS A 100 8.89 -4.26 -18.11
C LYS A 100 7.56 -4.61 -18.78
N LYS A 101 6.63 -5.19 -18.06
CA LYS A 101 5.34 -5.62 -18.62
C LYS A 101 4.26 -4.59 -18.32
N TYR A 102 3.78 -3.92 -19.36
CA TYR A 102 2.60 -3.07 -19.30
C TYR A 102 1.28 -3.83 -19.05
N GLY A 103 1.35 -5.09 -18.59
CA GLY A 103 0.19 -5.96 -18.41
C GLY A 103 -0.87 -5.38 -17.49
N GLU A 104 -0.46 -4.79 -16.38
CA GLU A 104 -1.36 -4.13 -15.44
C GLU A 104 -2.09 -2.95 -16.11
N MET A 105 -1.38 -2.11 -16.83
CA MET A 105 -1.97 -0.97 -17.55
C MET A 105 -3.00 -1.42 -18.59
N VAL A 106 -2.74 -2.52 -19.29
CA VAL A 106 -3.68 -3.08 -20.28
C VAL A 106 -4.96 -3.55 -19.58
N VAL A 107 -4.84 -4.27 -18.46
CA VAL A 107 -6.00 -4.72 -17.68
C VAL A 107 -6.79 -3.53 -17.15
N MET A 108 -6.13 -2.59 -16.48
CA MET A 108 -6.77 -1.39 -15.93
C MET A 108 -7.49 -0.58 -17.00
N ASN A 109 -6.87 -0.35 -18.15
CA ASN A 109 -7.50 0.41 -19.25
C ASN A 109 -8.70 -0.33 -19.86
N THR A 110 -8.63 -1.67 -19.92
CA THR A 110 -9.74 -2.50 -20.42
C THR A 110 -10.92 -2.45 -19.46
N ASP A 111 -10.66 -2.65 -18.16
CA ASP A 111 -11.69 -2.62 -17.14
C ASP A 111 -12.34 -1.24 -17.01
N PHE A 112 -11.54 -0.18 -17.08
CA PHE A 112 -12.04 1.19 -17.08
C PHE A 112 -12.96 1.46 -18.28
N LYS A 113 -12.57 1.01 -19.47
CA LYS A 113 -13.39 1.16 -20.68
C LYS A 113 -14.74 0.43 -20.58
N VAL A 114 -14.74 -0.78 -20.01
CA VAL A 114 -15.95 -1.58 -19.83
C VAL A 114 -16.85 -0.98 -18.76
N SER A 115 -16.26 -0.45 -17.68
CA SER A 115 -17.03 0.13 -16.56
C SER A 115 -17.64 1.51 -16.87
N CYS A 116 -17.15 2.20 -17.90
CA CYS A 116 -17.63 3.51 -18.34
C CYS A 116 -18.56 3.46 -19.56
N ALA A 117 -18.89 2.28 -20.08
CA ALA A 117 -19.79 2.06 -21.22
C ALA A 117 -21.19 1.71 -20.78
#